data_667eb341fffb7ccf87caafd6550d51f1
#
_entry.id   667eb341fffb7ccf87caafd6550d51f1
#
_cell.length_a   1.000
_cell.length_b   1.000
_cell.length_c   1.000
_cell.angle_alpha   90.00
_cell.angle_beta   90.00
_cell.angle_gamma   90.00
#
_symmetry.space_group_name_H-M   'P 1'
#
loop_
_entity.id
_entity.type
_entity.pdbx_description
1 polymer ?
#
loop_
_entity_poly.entity_id
_entity_poly.type
_entity_poly.pdbx_seq_one_letter_code
_entity_poly.pdbx_strand_id
1 'polypeptide(L)'
;MLLDTLIRRGPGPQTEFMLQPDRQRLAETLVAFANADGGTIVIGLAPDGSVADRLLADEMENALGLALTVCRPPVRTEWEQMETRKGMVVAIRVPRSTELHSLADGRVLIRRGIKNRPLGGEMIRQLAATKSTGDYEIETVPGASPDALDPEVIAEYIAKREERQQRPVRKPPEQLLQIMGALDTKGQPTVVGLLLFGRDPQNFLIQSGLVFVRFAGTESRGPEGLPGYGRREEIHI
;
A
#
# COMPACT_ATOMS: atom_id res chain seq x y z
N MET A 1 1.96 -6.70 18.28
CA MET A 1 2.04 -5.32 18.82
C MET A 1 1.30 -5.35 20.15
N LEU A 2 1.93 -4.92 21.24
CA LEU A 2 1.33 -5.04 22.57
C LEU A 2 0.09 -4.14 22.67
N LEU A 3 -1.02 -4.69 23.17
CA LEU A 3 -2.30 -3.99 23.41
C LEU A 3 -2.11 -2.66 24.17
N ASP A 4 -1.22 -2.62 25.16
CA ASP A 4 -0.87 -1.41 25.90
C ASP A 4 -0.37 -0.26 25.00
N THR A 5 0.27 -0.58 23.86
CA THR A 5 0.72 0.43 22.90
C THR A 5 -0.46 0.99 22.11
N LEU A 6 -1.43 0.14 21.75
CA LEU A 6 -2.66 0.57 21.07
C LEU A 6 -3.50 1.44 22.00
N ILE A 7 -3.68 1.03 23.26
CA ILE A 7 -4.45 1.78 24.25
C ILE A 7 -3.82 3.16 24.48
N ARG A 8 -2.50 3.25 24.62
CA ARG A 8 -1.81 4.52 24.80
C ARG A 8 -1.91 5.46 23.61
N ARG A 9 -1.95 4.93 22.39
CA ARG A 9 -2.11 5.72 21.16
C ARG A 9 -3.52 6.26 21.00
N GLY A 10 -4.51 5.54 21.49
CA GLY A 10 -5.92 5.86 21.29
C GLY A 10 -6.40 5.63 19.84
N PRO A 11 -7.66 6.01 19.54
CA PRO A 11 -8.19 6.01 18.20
C PRO A 11 -7.38 6.91 17.26
N GLY A 12 -7.15 6.46 16.01
CA GLY A 12 -6.30 7.19 15.08
C GLY A 12 -6.44 6.72 13.64
N PRO A 13 -5.48 7.10 12.77
CA PRO A 13 -5.51 6.72 11.35
C PRO A 13 -5.47 5.20 11.12
N GLN A 14 -4.82 4.47 12.01
CA GLN A 14 -4.66 3.01 11.94
C GLN A 14 -5.25 2.29 13.15
N THR A 15 -6.07 2.97 13.96
CA THR A 15 -6.66 2.37 15.18
C THR A 15 -8.09 2.83 15.36
N GLU A 16 -9.00 1.86 15.59
CA GLU A 16 -10.40 2.11 15.93
C GLU A 16 -10.76 1.34 17.18
N PHE A 17 -11.50 1.98 18.09
CA PHE A 17 -12.02 1.35 19.30
C PHE A 17 -13.54 1.29 19.26
N MET A 18 -14.09 0.12 19.59
CA MET A 18 -15.52 -0.13 19.70
C MET A 18 -15.81 -0.87 21.00
N LEU A 19 -16.64 -0.30 21.86
CA LEU A 19 -17.00 -0.95 23.13
C LEU A 19 -17.81 -2.23 22.88
N GLN A 20 -18.71 -2.17 21.88
CA GLN A 20 -19.52 -3.32 21.43
C GLN A 20 -19.38 -3.49 19.91
N PRO A 21 -19.56 -4.71 19.37
CA PRO A 21 -19.46 -4.95 17.94
C PRO A 21 -20.66 -4.35 17.19
N ASP A 22 -20.47 -3.16 16.62
CA ASP A 22 -21.44 -2.53 15.71
C ASP A 22 -21.14 -2.97 14.28
N ARG A 23 -22.06 -3.74 13.70
CA ARG A 23 -21.90 -4.35 12.37
C ARG A 23 -21.68 -3.32 11.26
N GLN A 24 -22.44 -2.23 11.26
CA GLN A 24 -22.32 -1.20 10.22
C GLN A 24 -20.99 -0.46 10.35
N ARG A 25 -20.67 0.03 11.54
CA ARG A 25 -19.41 0.72 11.82
C ARG A 25 -18.21 -0.18 11.58
N LEU A 26 -18.34 -1.48 11.87
CA LEU A 26 -17.31 -2.46 11.61
C LEU A 26 -17.05 -2.60 10.11
N ALA A 27 -18.10 -2.79 9.28
CA ALA A 27 -17.99 -2.86 7.83
C ALA A 27 -17.39 -1.59 7.23
N GLU A 28 -17.84 -0.41 7.65
CA GLU A 28 -17.31 0.88 7.21
C GLU A 28 -15.82 1.04 7.56
N THR A 29 -15.41 0.56 8.75
CA THR A 29 -14.02 0.66 9.20
C THR A 29 -13.12 -0.35 8.48
N LEU A 30 -13.61 -1.56 8.23
CA LEU A 30 -12.90 -2.58 7.43
C LEU A 30 -12.57 -2.05 6.04
N VAL A 31 -13.58 -1.53 5.32
CA VAL A 31 -13.38 -0.92 3.99
C VAL A 31 -12.43 0.27 4.07
N ALA A 32 -12.63 1.17 5.04
CA ALA A 32 -11.83 2.37 5.18
C ALA A 32 -10.34 2.08 5.48
N PHE A 33 -10.05 1.07 6.31
CA PHE A 33 -8.68 0.63 6.60
C PHE A 33 -8.04 -0.09 5.42
N ALA A 34 -8.77 -1.02 4.77
CA ALA A 34 -8.28 -1.71 3.59
C ALA A 34 -7.94 -0.73 2.45
N ASN A 35 -8.72 0.33 2.32
CA ASN A 35 -8.50 1.39 1.34
C ASN A 35 -7.40 2.39 1.70
N ALA A 36 -7.01 2.47 2.96
CA ALA A 36 -5.91 3.31 3.45
C ALA A 36 -4.64 2.47 3.71
N ASP A 37 -3.96 2.73 4.80
CA ASP A 37 -2.71 2.07 5.19
C ASP A 37 -2.91 0.86 6.11
N GLY A 38 -4.11 0.27 6.09
CA GLY A 38 -4.49 -0.76 7.03
C GLY A 38 -4.75 -0.23 8.43
N GLY A 39 -4.95 -1.13 9.38
CA GLY A 39 -5.15 -0.73 10.78
C GLY A 39 -5.59 -1.89 11.68
N THR A 40 -5.88 -1.55 12.93
CA THR A 40 -6.38 -2.48 13.93
C THR A 40 -7.67 -1.96 14.55
N ILE A 41 -8.70 -2.78 14.56
CA ILE A 41 -9.95 -2.51 15.25
C ILE A 41 -9.92 -3.27 16.57
N VAL A 42 -10.13 -2.60 17.68
CA VAL A 42 -10.21 -3.22 19.00
C VAL A 42 -11.66 -3.15 19.49
N ILE A 43 -12.28 -4.32 19.63
CA ILE A 43 -13.63 -4.49 20.17
C ILE A 43 -13.55 -4.84 21.64
N GLY A 44 -14.44 -4.31 22.45
CA GLY A 44 -14.44 -4.42 23.90
C GLY A 44 -13.70 -3.26 24.59
N LEU A 45 -13.24 -2.27 23.84
CA LEU A 45 -12.51 -1.11 24.35
C LEU A 45 -13.16 0.20 23.87
N ALA A 46 -13.45 1.09 24.79
CA ALA A 46 -13.94 2.44 24.47
C ALA A 46 -12.76 3.41 24.26
N PRO A 47 -13.01 4.57 23.59
CA PRO A 47 -11.96 5.59 23.36
C PRO A 47 -11.32 6.15 24.63
N ASP A 48 -12.01 6.12 25.76
CA ASP A 48 -11.52 6.56 27.07
C ASP A 48 -10.69 5.49 27.80
N GLY A 49 -10.52 4.29 27.18
CA GLY A 49 -9.78 3.16 27.74
C GLY A 49 -10.60 2.30 28.72
N SER A 50 -11.91 2.52 28.84
CA SER A 50 -12.80 1.60 29.55
C SER A 50 -13.01 0.32 28.75
N VAL A 51 -13.08 -0.82 29.42
CA VAL A 51 -13.27 -2.15 28.81
C VAL A 51 -14.70 -2.60 29.07
N ALA A 52 -15.30 -3.29 28.11
CA ALA A 52 -16.64 -3.84 28.23
C ALA A 52 -16.69 -4.88 29.36
N ASP A 53 -17.75 -4.86 30.18
CA ASP A 53 -17.94 -5.82 31.27
C ASP A 53 -18.03 -7.26 30.73
N ARG A 54 -18.58 -7.42 29.53
CA ARG A 54 -18.72 -8.70 28.84
C ARG A 54 -18.65 -8.53 27.33
N LEU A 55 -17.77 -9.30 26.70
CA LEU A 55 -17.70 -9.48 25.26
C LEU A 55 -17.83 -10.98 24.96
N LEU A 56 -18.86 -11.37 24.21
CA LEU A 56 -19.08 -12.75 23.80
C LEU A 56 -18.36 -12.98 22.45
N ALA A 57 -17.52 -14.00 22.40
CA ALA A 57 -16.78 -14.36 21.18
C ALA A 57 -17.71 -14.61 19.99
N ASP A 58 -18.80 -15.34 20.22
CA ASP A 58 -19.79 -15.68 19.20
C ASP A 58 -20.50 -14.43 18.63
N GLU A 59 -20.78 -13.46 19.47
CA GLU A 59 -21.39 -12.18 19.04
C GLU A 59 -20.42 -11.40 18.17
N MET A 60 -19.14 -11.38 18.54
CA MET A 60 -18.08 -10.73 17.76
C MET A 60 -17.86 -11.43 16.41
N GLU A 61 -17.74 -12.76 16.40
CA GLU A 61 -17.58 -13.54 15.15
C GLU A 61 -18.77 -13.34 14.21
N ASN A 62 -19.98 -13.38 14.74
CA ASN A 62 -21.19 -13.14 13.96
C ASN A 62 -21.21 -11.72 13.39
N ALA A 63 -20.89 -10.71 14.21
CA ALA A 63 -20.84 -9.32 13.75
C ALA A 63 -19.75 -9.10 12.68
N LEU A 64 -18.58 -9.70 12.86
CA LEU A 64 -17.49 -9.66 11.87
C LEU A 64 -17.88 -10.38 10.58
N GLY A 65 -18.42 -11.59 10.67
CA GLY A 65 -18.90 -12.33 9.52
C GLY A 65 -19.92 -11.55 8.71
N LEU A 66 -20.93 -10.98 9.37
CA LEU A 66 -21.95 -10.14 8.74
C LEU A 66 -21.37 -8.84 8.16
N ALA A 67 -20.40 -8.21 8.81
CA ALA A 67 -19.72 -7.03 8.29
C ALA A 67 -18.91 -7.34 7.02
N LEU A 68 -18.22 -8.47 6.98
CA LEU A 68 -17.47 -8.93 5.80
C LEU A 68 -18.38 -9.24 4.60
N THR A 69 -19.61 -9.75 4.83
CA THR A 69 -20.55 -10.05 3.73
C THR A 69 -20.99 -8.83 2.94
N VAL A 70 -20.87 -7.63 3.49
CA VAL A 70 -21.23 -6.37 2.80
C VAL A 70 -20.02 -5.64 2.20
N CYS A 71 -18.81 -6.17 2.37
CA CYS A 71 -17.59 -5.62 1.72
C CYS A 71 -17.43 -6.18 0.31
N ARG A 72 -17.05 -5.35 -0.65
CA ARG A 72 -16.86 -5.70 -2.08
C ARG A 72 -15.54 -5.14 -2.62
N PRO A 73 -14.55 -5.97 -2.98
CA PRO A 73 -14.43 -7.38 -2.63
C PRO A 73 -14.34 -7.61 -1.10
N PRO A 74 -14.40 -8.85 -0.62
CA PRO A 74 -14.24 -9.14 0.80
C PRO A 74 -12.89 -8.65 1.34
N VAL A 75 -12.91 -8.04 2.52
CA VAL A 75 -11.69 -7.55 3.17
C VAL A 75 -10.99 -8.68 3.90
N ARG A 76 -9.69 -8.85 3.69
CA ARG A 76 -8.89 -9.81 4.48
C ARG A 76 -8.71 -9.30 5.90
N THR A 77 -8.91 -10.19 6.87
CA THR A 77 -8.76 -9.86 8.28
C THR A 77 -8.13 -11.03 9.03
N GLU A 78 -7.35 -10.70 10.03
CA GLU A 78 -6.90 -11.62 11.07
C GLU A 78 -7.40 -11.08 12.40
N TRP A 79 -7.88 -11.94 13.28
CA TRP A 79 -8.32 -11.50 14.58
C TRP A 79 -7.82 -12.42 15.69
N GLU A 80 -7.63 -11.84 16.86
CA GLU A 80 -7.18 -12.53 18.06
C GLU A 80 -7.90 -12.01 19.29
N GLN A 81 -8.20 -12.90 20.23
CA GLN A 81 -8.68 -12.51 21.55
C GLN A 81 -7.48 -12.21 22.46
N MET A 82 -7.61 -11.15 23.23
CA MET A 82 -6.59 -10.72 24.18
C MET A 82 -7.22 -10.46 25.54
N GLU A 83 -6.65 -11.08 26.57
CA GLU A 83 -7.06 -10.84 27.94
C GLU A 83 -6.34 -9.61 28.47
N THR A 84 -7.09 -8.72 29.10
CA THR A 84 -6.55 -7.54 29.80
C THR A 84 -6.83 -7.64 31.29
N ARG A 85 -6.16 -6.80 32.08
CA ARG A 85 -6.44 -6.72 33.53
C ARG A 85 -7.88 -6.32 33.85
N LYS A 86 -8.62 -5.75 32.88
CA LYS A 86 -9.97 -5.22 33.05
C LYS A 86 -11.04 -6.03 32.33
N GLY A 87 -10.66 -7.04 31.54
CA GLY A 87 -11.58 -7.88 30.77
C GLY A 87 -11.03 -8.35 29.44
N MET A 88 -11.85 -9.00 28.65
CA MET A 88 -11.52 -9.53 27.34
C MET A 88 -11.73 -8.49 26.25
N VAL A 89 -10.79 -8.36 25.33
CA VAL A 89 -10.91 -7.58 24.10
C VAL A 89 -10.57 -8.40 22.89
N VAL A 90 -11.05 -8.00 21.72
CA VAL A 90 -10.72 -8.63 20.44
C VAL A 90 -10.03 -7.60 19.53
N ALA A 91 -8.86 -7.95 19.03
CA ALA A 91 -8.16 -7.16 18.03
C ALA A 91 -8.37 -7.78 16.65
N ILE A 92 -8.89 -6.99 15.72
CA ILE A 92 -9.06 -7.34 14.31
C ILE A 92 -8.03 -6.54 13.52
N ARG A 93 -7.07 -7.23 12.91
CA ARG A 93 -6.05 -6.62 12.04
C ARG A 93 -6.56 -6.60 10.60
N VAL A 94 -6.49 -5.44 9.99
CA VAL A 94 -6.86 -5.19 8.59
C VAL A 94 -5.59 -4.76 7.86
N PRO A 95 -5.02 -5.56 6.97
CA PRO A 95 -3.89 -5.15 6.15
C PRO A 95 -4.32 -4.10 5.13
N ARG A 96 -3.39 -3.26 4.67
CA ARG A 96 -3.59 -2.47 3.46
C ARG A 96 -3.87 -3.42 2.30
N SER A 97 -4.93 -3.12 1.54
CA SER A 97 -5.26 -3.92 0.35
C SER A 97 -4.72 -3.26 -0.92
N THR A 98 -4.33 -4.07 -1.88
CA THR A 98 -4.02 -3.66 -3.25
C THR A 98 -5.28 -3.45 -4.08
N GLU A 99 -6.41 -4.02 -3.65
CA GLU A 99 -7.70 -3.85 -4.30
C GLU A 99 -8.48 -2.66 -3.72
N LEU A 100 -9.33 -2.06 -4.55
CA LEU A 100 -10.29 -1.06 -4.10
C LEU A 100 -11.51 -1.75 -3.50
N HIS A 101 -11.81 -1.46 -2.24
CA HIS A 101 -12.97 -1.99 -1.53
C HIS A 101 -14.10 -0.97 -1.44
N SER A 102 -15.33 -1.45 -1.55
CA SER A 102 -16.56 -0.70 -1.30
C SER A 102 -17.50 -1.47 -0.39
N LEU A 103 -18.50 -0.79 0.13
CA LEU A 103 -19.66 -1.44 0.73
C LEU A 103 -20.63 -1.94 -0.37
N ALA A 104 -21.53 -2.86 -0.02
CA ALA A 104 -22.54 -3.39 -0.94
C ALA A 104 -23.49 -2.32 -1.50
N ASP A 105 -23.64 -1.18 -0.81
CA ASP A 105 -24.39 -0.02 -1.28
C ASP A 105 -23.60 0.89 -2.24
N GLY A 106 -22.36 0.50 -2.61
CA GLY A 106 -21.49 1.23 -3.52
C GLY A 106 -20.62 2.31 -2.87
N ARG A 107 -20.76 2.59 -1.59
CA ARG A 107 -19.92 3.57 -0.90
C ARG A 107 -18.47 3.08 -0.78
N VAL A 108 -17.55 3.87 -1.27
CA VAL A 108 -16.11 3.72 -1.06
C VAL A 108 -15.68 4.63 0.08
N LEU A 109 -15.08 4.06 1.10
CA LEU A 109 -14.64 4.80 2.30
C LEU A 109 -13.12 4.74 2.43
N ILE A 110 -12.54 5.82 2.98
CA ILE A 110 -11.12 5.87 3.34
C ILE A 110 -10.96 6.40 4.77
N ARG A 111 -9.97 5.88 5.49
CA ARG A 111 -9.63 6.37 6.82
C ARG A 111 -8.83 7.66 6.73
N ARG A 112 -9.32 8.74 7.37
CA ARG A 112 -8.59 10.01 7.55
C ARG A 112 -8.68 10.45 9.00
N GLY A 113 -7.56 10.40 9.70
CA GLY A 113 -7.52 10.60 11.14
C GLY A 113 -8.37 9.54 11.85
N ILE A 114 -9.35 9.97 12.64
CA ILE A 114 -10.26 9.09 13.40
C ILE A 114 -11.60 8.83 12.67
N LYS A 115 -11.76 9.27 11.43
CA LYS A 115 -13.03 9.20 10.71
C LYS A 115 -12.93 8.38 9.43
N ASN A 116 -13.95 7.57 9.17
CA ASN A 116 -14.18 6.92 7.88
C ASN A 116 -14.94 7.91 6.99
N ARG A 117 -14.33 8.34 5.88
CA ARG A 117 -14.91 9.34 4.97
C ARG A 117 -15.28 8.71 3.65
N PRO A 118 -16.51 8.94 3.14
CA PRO A 118 -16.86 8.51 1.80
C PRO A 118 -16.08 9.32 0.76
N LEU A 119 -15.71 8.67 -0.33
CA LEU A 119 -15.03 9.27 -1.47
C LEU A 119 -16.01 9.55 -2.60
N GLY A 120 -15.82 10.68 -3.28
CA GLY A 120 -16.49 11.01 -4.55
C GLY A 120 -15.77 10.40 -5.76
N GLY A 121 -16.42 10.45 -6.94
CA GLY A 121 -15.98 9.75 -8.14
C GLY A 121 -14.54 10.01 -8.57
N GLU A 122 -14.07 11.27 -8.57
CA GLU A 122 -12.69 11.60 -8.91
C GLU A 122 -11.67 11.01 -7.93
N MET A 123 -11.95 11.11 -6.64
CA MET A 123 -11.09 10.55 -5.59
C MET A 123 -11.08 9.02 -5.62
N ILE A 124 -12.19 8.39 -6.03
CA ILE A 124 -12.25 6.93 -6.25
C ILE A 124 -11.33 6.52 -7.40
N ARG A 125 -11.35 7.25 -8.54
CA ARG A 125 -10.46 6.99 -9.67
C ARG A 125 -8.99 7.13 -9.27
N GLN A 126 -8.64 8.19 -8.55
CA GLN A 126 -7.27 8.41 -8.06
C GLN A 126 -6.85 7.30 -7.09
N LEU A 127 -7.72 6.91 -6.16
CA LEU A 127 -7.42 5.82 -5.23
C LEU A 127 -7.27 4.49 -5.96
N ALA A 128 -8.14 4.17 -6.92
CA ALA A 128 -8.04 2.96 -7.73
C ALA A 128 -6.72 2.90 -8.49
N ALA A 129 -6.30 4.01 -9.10
CA ALA A 129 -5.01 4.11 -9.78
C ALA A 129 -3.83 3.85 -8.84
N THR A 130 -3.85 4.39 -7.61
CA THR A 130 -2.77 4.15 -6.63
C THR A 130 -2.77 2.74 -6.06
N LYS A 131 -3.91 2.05 -6.04
CA LYS A 131 -4.01 0.68 -5.55
C LYS A 131 -3.54 -0.34 -6.58
N SER A 132 -3.86 -0.15 -7.84
CA SER A 132 -3.34 -0.97 -8.93
C SER A 132 -1.80 -0.85 -9.07
N THR A 133 -1.20 0.21 -8.53
CA THR A 133 0.26 0.40 -8.54
C THR A 133 0.99 -0.43 -7.48
N GLY A 134 0.30 -0.98 -6.48
CA GLY A 134 0.95 -1.72 -5.39
C GLY A 134 1.61 -3.03 -5.84
N ASP A 135 1.06 -3.69 -6.86
CA ASP A 135 1.61 -4.90 -7.46
C ASP A 135 2.14 -4.66 -8.88
N TYR A 136 1.95 -3.45 -9.44
CA TYR A 136 2.39 -3.12 -10.81
C TYR A 136 3.90 -3.32 -10.99
N GLU A 137 4.68 -3.03 -9.98
CA GLU A 137 6.14 -3.19 -10.03
C GLU A 137 6.57 -4.64 -10.21
N ILE A 138 5.79 -5.61 -9.70
CA ILE A 138 6.08 -7.05 -9.80
C ILE A 138 5.28 -7.75 -10.90
N GLU A 139 4.43 -7.03 -11.64
CA GLU A 139 3.76 -7.59 -12.81
C GLU A 139 4.78 -7.90 -13.92
N THR A 140 4.60 -9.04 -14.57
CA THR A 140 5.41 -9.40 -15.73
C THR A 140 5.04 -8.55 -16.93
N VAL A 141 6.05 -8.11 -17.68
CA VAL A 141 5.84 -7.24 -18.83
C VAL A 141 5.66 -8.09 -20.11
N PRO A 142 4.49 -8.00 -20.77
CA PRO A 142 4.24 -8.77 -22.00
C PRO A 142 5.27 -8.46 -23.06
N GLY A 143 5.83 -9.52 -23.67
CA GLY A 143 6.83 -9.40 -24.73
C GLY A 143 8.27 -9.16 -24.25
N ALA A 144 8.49 -8.93 -22.95
CA ALA A 144 9.83 -8.88 -22.38
C ALA A 144 10.37 -10.30 -22.15
N SER A 145 11.67 -10.49 -22.39
CA SER A 145 12.41 -11.72 -22.06
C SER A 145 13.61 -11.39 -21.19
N PRO A 146 14.25 -12.35 -20.55
CA PRO A 146 15.48 -12.11 -19.77
C PRO A 146 16.58 -11.40 -20.56
N ASP A 147 16.62 -11.56 -21.90
CA ASP A 147 17.58 -10.88 -22.78
C ASP A 147 17.38 -9.35 -22.83
N ALA A 148 16.22 -8.86 -22.41
CA ALA A 148 15.95 -7.42 -22.29
C ALA A 148 16.68 -6.79 -21.09
N LEU A 149 17.20 -7.61 -20.17
CA LEU A 149 17.97 -7.12 -19.03
C LEU A 149 19.45 -7.00 -19.41
N ASP A 150 20.11 -5.99 -18.83
CA ASP A 150 21.53 -5.73 -19.06
C ASP A 150 22.39 -6.48 -18.03
N PRO A 151 23.21 -7.46 -18.46
CA PRO A 151 24.06 -8.22 -17.56
C PRO A 151 25.17 -7.38 -16.91
N GLU A 152 25.60 -6.27 -17.56
CA GLU A 152 26.62 -5.39 -16.99
C GLU A 152 26.05 -4.59 -15.83
N VAL A 153 24.84 -4.04 -15.99
CA VAL A 153 24.11 -3.34 -14.90
C VAL A 153 23.83 -4.27 -13.72
N ILE A 154 23.45 -5.52 -14.01
CA ILE A 154 23.24 -6.54 -12.97
C ILE A 154 24.54 -6.84 -12.22
N ALA A 155 25.66 -7.02 -12.95
CA ALA A 155 26.96 -7.28 -12.34
C ALA A 155 27.44 -6.10 -11.49
N GLU A 156 27.27 -4.86 -11.96
CA GLU A 156 27.58 -3.66 -11.21
C GLU A 156 26.77 -3.55 -9.92
N TYR A 157 25.45 -3.83 -10.00
CA TYR A 157 24.59 -3.86 -8.84
C TYR A 157 25.06 -4.87 -7.79
N ILE A 158 25.42 -6.09 -8.21
CA ILE A 158 25.92 -7.13 -7.32
C ILE A 158 27.21 -6.67 -6.63
N ALA A 159 28.15 -6.12 -7.38
CA ALA A 159 29.43 -5.63 -6.84
C ALA A 159 29.21 -4.52 -5.79
N LYS A 160 28.37 -3.52 -6.10
CA LYS A 160 28.02 -2.44 -5.15
C LYS A 160 27.29 -2.96 -3.91
N ARG A 161 26.47 -4.01 -4.05
CA ARG A 161 25.79 -4.65 -2.94
C ARG A 161 26.75 -5.38 -2.01
N GLU A 162 27.71 -6.11 -2.58
CA GLU A 162 28.78 -6.80 -1.83
C GLU A 162 29.62 -5.80 -1.03
N GLU A 163 30.05 -4.72 -1.68
CA GLU A 163 30.80 -3.64 -1.05
C GLU A 163 30.01 -3.02 0.13
N ARG A 164 28.75 -2.67 -0.09
CA ARG A 164 27.91 -2.08 0.96
C ARG A 164 27.65 -3.01 2.14
N GLN A 165 27.45 -4.30 1.87
CA GLN A 165 27.14 -5.29 2.90
C GLN A 165 28.40 -5.93 3.53
N GLN A 166 29.59 -5.65 3.00
CA GLN A 166 30.87 -6.22 3.40
C GLN A 166 30.85 -7.76 3.45
N ARG A 167 30.11 -8.36 2.52
CA ARG A 167 29.98 -9.82 2.38
C ARG A 167 29.63 -10.21 0.94
N PRO A 168 30.15 -11.37 0.46
CA PRO A 168 29.86 -11.85 -0.90
C PRO A 168 28.40 -12.27 -1.05
N VAL A 169 27.84 -12.02 -2.23
CA VAL A 169 26.56 -12.56 -2.66
C VAL A 169 26.75 -13.99 -3.14
N ARG A 170 26.26 -14.95 -2.38
CA ARG A 170 26.44 -16.39 -2.68
C ARG A 170 25.39 -16.96 -3.63
N LYS A 171 24.36 -16.20 -3.95
CA LYS A 171 23.25 -16.64 -4.80
C LYS A 171 23.54 -16.35 -6.27
N PRO A 172 23.10 -17.22 -7.20
CA PRO A 172 23.16 -16.91 -8.63
C PRO A 172 22.40 -15.61 -8.94
N PRO A 173 22.85 -14.83 -9.95
CA PRO A 173 22.20 -13.56 -10.31
C PRO A 173 20.69 -13.69 -10.54
N GLU A 174 20.26 -14.70 -11.26
CA GLU A 174 18.84 -14.96 -11.53
C GLU A 174 18.03 -15.14 -10.24
N GLN A 175 18.54 -15.93 -9.30
CA GLN A 175 17.88 -16.16 -8.02
C GLN A 175 17.83 -14.89 -7.16
N LEU A 176 18.86 -14.04 -7.28
CA LEU A 176 18.87 -12.74 -6.62
C LEU A 176 17.81 -11.82 -7.21
N LEU A 177 17.70 -11.76 -8.53
CA LEU A 177 16.68 -10.96 -9.22
C LEU A 177 15.25 -11.43 -8.90
N GLN A 178 15.02 -12.73 -8.77
CA GLN A 178 13.72 -13.26 -8.32
C GLN A 178 13.38 -12.82 -6.89
N ILE A 179 14.35 -12.91 -5.97
CA ILE A 179 14.15 -12.47 -4.56
C ILE A 179 13.83 -10.97 -4.47
N MET A 180 14.38 -10.18 -5.40
CA MET A 180 14.13 -8.74 -5.46
C MET A 180 12.84 -8.39 -6.20
N GLY A 181 12.15 -9.37 -6.77
CA GLY A 181 10.98 -9.14 -7.59
C GLY A 181 11.29 -8.61 -9.00
N ALA A 182 12.56 -8.57 -9.42
CA ALA A 182 12.94 -8.14 -10.77
C ALA A 182 12.66 -9.21 -11.85
N LEU A 183 12.59 -10.47 -11.44
CA LEU A 183 12.09 -11.59 -12.24
C LEU A 183 10.95 -12.27 -11.47
N ASP A 184 9.97 -12.81 -12.18
CA ASP A 184 8.97 -13.68 -11.60
C ASP A 184 9.52 -15.10 -11.33
N THR A 185 8.70 -15.99 -10.81
CA THR A 185 9.08 -17.39 -10.52
C THR A 185 9.40 -18.21 -11.77
N LYS A 186 9.01 -17.73 -12.95
CA LYS A 186 9.28 -18.36 -14.26
C LYS A 186 10.47 -17.71 -14.97
N GLY A 187 11.15 -16.74 -14.32
CA GLY A 187 12.25 -16.00 -14.90
C GLY A 187 11.86 -14.88 -15.86
N GLN A 188 10.58 -14.49 -15.89
CA GLN A 188 10.13 -13.39 -16.76
C GLN A 188 10.40 -12.05 -16.09
N PRO A 189 10.88 -11.02 -16.83
CA PRO A 189 11.09 -9.69 -16.31
C PRO A 189 9.79 -9.04 -15.84
N THR A 190 9.86 -8.43 -14.68
CA THR A 190 8.80 -7.60 -14.14
C THR A 190 9.01 -6.13 -14.50
N VAL A 191 8.04 -5.27 -14.22
CA VAL A 191 8.16 -3.83 -14.42
C VAL A 191 9.39 -3.29 -13.68
N VAL A 192 9.57 -3.61 -12.38
CA VAL A 192 10.75 -3.18 -11.62
C VAL A 192 12.04 -3.76 -12.18
N GLY A 193 12.00 -5.00 -12.68
CA GLY A 193 13.16 -5.63 -13.34
C GLY A 193 13.63 -4.86 -14.56
N LEU A 194 12.70 -4.47 -15.43
CA LEU A 194 13.01 -3.67 -16.62
C LEU A 194 13.47 -2.24 -16.27
N LEU A 195 12.82 -1.59 -15.29
CA LEU A 195 13.20 -0.23 -14.87
C LEU A 195 14.61 -0.17 -14.26
N LEU A 196 15.01 -1.20 -13.50
CA LEU A 196 16.30 -1.20 -12.81
C LEU A 196 17.44 -1.80 -13.65
N PHE A 197 17.13 -2.78 -14.48
CA PHE A 197 18.14 -3.60 -15.17
C PHE A 197 17.91 -3.73 -16.67
N GLY A 198 16.86 -3.11 -17.23
CA GLY A 198 16.57 -3.15 -18.67
C GLY A 198 17.61 -2.37 -19.48
N ARG A 199 17.98 -2.87 -20.68
CA ARG A 199 18.81 -2.14 -21.65
C ARG A 199 18.07 -0.92 -22.20
N ASP A 200 16.82 -1.14 -22.62
CA ASP A 200 15.95 -0.14 -23.23
C ASP A 200 14.53 -0.29 -22.65
N PRO A 201 14.29 0.12 -21.39
CA PRO A 201 12.98 -0.08 -20.74
C PRO A 201 11.83 0.62 -21.48
N GLN A 202 12.11 1.71 -22.21
CA GLN A 202 11.11 2.46 -22.98
C GLN A 202 10.49 1.65 -24.14
N ASN A 203 11.18 0.60 -24.63
CA ASN A 203 10.62 -0.30 -25.64
C ASN A 203 9.42 -1.09 -25.12
N PHE A 204 9.34 -1.29 -23.81
CA PHE A 204 8.28 -2.04 -23.12
C PHE A 204 7.38 -1.14 -22.27
N LEU A 205 7.96 -0.10 -21.68
CA LEU A 205 7.33 0.83 -20.76
C LEU A 205 7.46 2.26 -21.32
N ILE A 206 6.58 2.61 -22.24
CA ILE A 206 6.64 3.83 -23.05
C ILE A 206 6.81 5.12 -22.22
N GLN A 207 6.29 5.15 -20.99
CA GLN A 207 6.34 6.31 -20.09
C GLN A 207 7.45 6.23 -19.03
N SER A 208 8.41 5.33 -19.17
CA SER A 208 9.51 5.16 -18.21
C SER A 208 10.66 6.15 -18.35
N GLY A 209 10.55 7.11 -19.28
CA GLY A 209 11.56 8.14 -19.48
C GLY A 209 11.53 9.22 -18.40
N LEU A 210 12.69 9.80 -18.11
CA LEU A 210 12.86 10.97 -17.25
C LEU A 210 13.13 12.22 -18.10
N VAL A 211 12.34 13.27 -17.90
CA VAL A 211 12.54 14.56 -18.55
C VAL A 211 13.04 15.57 -17.53
N PHE A 212 14.27 16.01 -17.66
CA PHE A 212 14.83 17.10 -16.87
C PHE A 212 14.70 18.43 -17.63
N VAL A 213 14.04 19.40 -17.01
CA VAL A 213 13.91 20.74 -17.56
C VAL A 213 14.62 21.74 -16.66
N ARG A 214 15.62 22.42 -17.18
CA ARG A 214 16.30 23.51 -16.48
C ARG A 214 15.72 24.84 -16.93
N PHE A 215 15.20 25.60 -15.96
CA PHE A 215 14.67 26.94 -16.19
C PHE A 215 15.73 28.01 -15.91
N ALA A 216 15.64 29.14 -16.60
CA ALA A 216 16.59 30.26 -16.45
C ALA A 216 16.38 31.05 -15.16
N GLY A 217 15.25 30.89 -14.47
CA GLY A 217 14.90 31.61 -13.25
C GLY A 217 13.85 30.86 -12.42
N THR A 218 13.51 31.44 -11.28
CA THR A 218 12.55 30.91 -10.32
C THR A 218 11.12 31.44 -10.50
N GLU A 219 10.91 32.39 -11.39
CA GLU A 219 9.60 32.99 -11.62
C GLU A 219 8.89 32.36 -12.80
N SER A 220 7.58 32.17 -12.67
CA SER A 220 6.71 31.56 -13.67
C SER A 220 6.44 32.43 -14.89
N ARG A 221 6.82 33.72 -14.85
CA ARG A 221 6.72 34.68 -15.95
C ARG A 221 8.10 35.14 -16.37
N GLY A 222 8.39 35.00 -17.68
CA GLY A 222 9.62 35.54 -18.25
C GLY A 222 9.64 37.06 -18.25
N PRO A 223 10.80 37.69 -18.44
CA PRO A 223 10.89 39.14 -18.70
C PRO A 223 10.01 39.44 -19.91
N GLU A 224 9.17 40.48 -19.81
CA GLU A 224 8.18 40.92 -20.81
C GLU A 224 6.78 40.29 -20.74
N GLY A 225 6.44 39.52 -19.66
CA GLY A 225 5.06 39.04 -19.45
C GLY A 225 4.60 37.93 -20.39
N LEU A 226 5.49 37.35 -21.20
CA LEU A 226 5.21 36.22 -22.05
C LEU A 226 4.99 34.98 -21.19
N PRO A 227 3.95 34.16 -21.47
CA PRO A 227 3.78 32.89 -20.81
C PRO A 227 4.89 31.96 -21.30
N GLY A 228 5.75 31.57 -20.41
CA GLY A 228 6.79 30.59 -20.74
C GLY A 228 8.00 30.75 -19.85
N TYR A 229 8.23 29.70 -19.12
CA TYR A 229 9.50 29.47 -18.47
C TYR A 229 10.59 29.54 -19.53
N GLY A 230 11.58 30.37 -19.37
CA GLY A 230 12.74 30.41 -20.24
C GLY A 230 13.49 29.10 -20.17
N ARG A 231 13.08 28.13 -21.01
CA ARG A 231 13.63 26.77 -21.07
C ARG A 231 15.05 26.86 -21.63
N ARG A 232 16.05 26.43 -20.87
CA ARG A 232 17.44 26.40 -21.30
C ARG A 232 17.90 25.08 -21.84
N GLU A 233 17.49 24.00 -21.22
CA GLU A 233 17.88 22.63 -21.59
C GLU A 233 16.74 21.65 -21.28
N GLU A 234 16.55 20.69 -22.14
CA GLU A 234 15.71 19.53 -21.93
C GLU A 234 16.54 18.28 -22.24
N ILE A 235 16.70 17.42 -21.23
CA ILE A 235 17.43 16.17 -21.35
C ILE A 235 16.41 15.05 -21.22
N HIS A 236 16.28 14.26 -22.28
CA HIS A 236 15.50 13.01 -22.26
C HIS A 236 16.47 11.87 -21.93
N ILE A 237 16.17 11.11 -20.88
CA ILE A 237 16.90 9.92 -20.48
C ILE A 237 15.96 8.73 -20.51
#